data_4288518c0f24eeef0ebf7afc99376feb
#
_entry.id   4288518c0f24eeef0ebf7afc99376feb
#
_cell.length_a   1.000
_cell.length_b   1.000
_cell.length_c   1.000
_cell.angle_alpha   90.00
_cell.angle_beta   90.00
_cell.angle_gamma   90.00
#
_symmetry.space_group_name_H-M   'P 1'
#
loop_
_entity.id
_entity.type
_entity.pdbx_description
1 polymer ?
#
loop_
_entity_poly.entity_id
_entity_poly.type
_entity_poly.pdbx_seq_one_letter_code
_entity_poly.pdbx_strand_id
1 'polypeptide(L)'
;GQDKLGELMEAIHRRDVFVRDHDFGPFQGAWLIPRDERRQGVVLYLHGGGYTCGSLEYAKGFAATLADECGVRVFCAAYRLAPEERFPAALDDAVVSYQYLLSKGYPANQILLCGESAGGGLIYALCLRLKQLRLPLPCGLIGISPWTDLTGSGQSYIDNRDIDPSMTPELLQFYAKCYTDEPENPLCSPLF
;
A
#
# COMPACT_ATOMS: atom_id res chain seq x y z
N GLY A 1 -13.50 15.51 7.79
CA GLY A 1 -12.19 14.92 8.12
C GLY A 1 -12.16 14.22 9.47
N GLN A 2 -12.60 14.88 10.56
CA GLN A 2 -12.59 14.32 11.92
C GLN A 2 -13.61 13.18 12.08
N ASP A 3 -14.78 13.28 11.46
CA ASP A 3 -15.83 12.26 11.58
C ASP A 3 -15.40 10.93 10.94
N LYS A 4 -14.73 10.97 9.79
CA LYS A 4 -14.20 9.76 9.14
C LYS A 4 -13.10 9.07 9.95
N LEU A 5 -12.27 9.85 10.63
CA LEU A 5 -11.24 9.30 11.51
C LEU A 5 -11.88 8.63 12.74
N GLY A 6 -12.91 9.25 13.31
CA GLY A 6 -13.68 8.68 14.42
C GLY A 6 -14.34 7.35 14.03
N GLU A 7 -14.99 7.30 12.87
CA GLU A 7 -15.60 6.07 12.34
C GLU A 7 -14.55 4.97 12.11
N LEU A 8 -13.37 5.34 11.62
CA LEU A 8 -12.27 4.41 11.40
C LEU A 8 -11.71 3.85 12.71
N MET A 9 -11.55 4.71 13.71
CA MET A 9 -11.10 4.30 15.05
C MET A 9 -12.12 3.40 15.74
N GLU A 10 -13.42 3.70 15.60
CA GLU A 10 -14.49 2.82 16.06
C GLU A 10 -14.48 1.47 15.32
N ALA A 11 -14.23 1.47 14.01
CA ALA A 11 -14.13 0.24 13.23
C ALA A 11 -12.96 -0.64 13.71
N ILE A 12 -11.80 -0.04 14.04
CA ILE A 12 -10.66 -0.77 14.62
C ILE A 12 -11.04 -1.36 15.98
N HIS A 13 -11.70 -0.58 16.85
CA HIS A 13 -12.12 -1.07 18.17
C HIS A 13 -13.23 -2.14 18.13
N ARG A 14 -14.06 -2.13 17.08
CA ARG A 14 -15.10 -3.15 16.87
C ARG A 14 -14.55 -4.46 16.28
N ARG A 15 -13.38 -4.42 15.63
CA ARG A 15 -12.75 -5.60 15.08
C ARG A 15 -12.01 -6.36 16.17
N ASP A 16 -12.03 -7.68 16.04
CA ASP A 16 -11.37 -8.56 17.01
C ASP A 16 -9.91 -8.76 16.64
N VAL A 17 -9.14 -7.67 16.76
CA VAL A 17 -7.72 -7.62 16.42
C VAL A 17 -6.90 -6.94 17.51
N PHE A 18 -5.64 -7.38 17.65
CA PHE A 18 -4.62 -6.67 18.42
C PHE A 18 -3.84 -5.75 17.51
N VAL A 19 -3.57 -4.54 17.97
CA VAL A 19 -2.80 -3.54 17.23
C VAL A 19 -1.47 -3.29 17.93
N ARG A 20 -0.38 -3.37 17.18
CA ARG A 20 0.97 -3.04 17.68
C ARG A 20 1.68 -2.16 16.67
N ASP A 21 1.97 -0.93 17.06
CA ASP A 21 2.72 0.01 16.23
C ASP A 21 4.20 -0.36 16.16
N HIS A 22 4.84 -0.03 15.04
CA HIS A 22 6.27 -0.16 14.84
C HIS A 22 6.82 1.10 14.20
N ASP A 23 7.86 1.67 14.82
CA ASP A 23 8.53 2.87 14.34
C ASP A 23 9.81 2.49 13.59
N PHE A 24 9.87 2.81 12.28
CA PHE A 24 11.08 2.64 11.48
C PHE A 24 11.99 3.88 11.53
N GLY A 25 11.57 4.96 12.18
CA GLY A 25 12.24 6.26 12.18
C GLY A 25 11.63 7.18 11.13
N PRO A 26 11.99 7.06 9.85
CA PRO A 26 11.44 7.91 8.78
C PRO A 26 9.95 7.72 8.54
N PHE A 27 9.39 6.58 8.88
CA PHE A 27 7.96 6.27 8.73
C PHE A 27 7.50 5.28 9.78
N GLN A 28 6.20 5.08 9.88
CA GLN A 28 5.55 4.22 10.87
C GLN A 28 4.85 3.05 10.20
N GLY A 29 4.75 1.94 10.91
CA GLY A 29 3.94 0.80 10.53
C GLY A 29 3.13 0.25 11.71
N ALA A 30 2.29 -0.73 11.46
CA ALA A 30 1.53 -1.40 12.49
C ALA A 30 1.21 -2.84 12.14
N TRP A 31 1.23 -3.68 13.16
CA TRP A 31 0.71 -5.04 13.13
C TRP A 31 -0.77 -5.03 13.48
N LEU A 32 -1.56 -5.74 12.69
CA LEU A 32 -2.96 -6.09 12.98
C LEU A 32 -3.01 -7.61 13.12
N ILE A 33 -3.17 -8.08 14.35
CA ILE A 33 -3.13 -9.50 14.67
C ILE A 33 -4.54 -9.96 15.03
N PRO A 34 -5.19 -10.83 14.22
CA PRO A 34 -6.54 -11.30 14.51
C PRO A 34 -6.52 -12.21 15.75
N ARG A 35 -7.53 -12.10 16.60
CA ARG A 35 -7.72 -13.01 17.74
C ARG A 35 -7.96 -14.44 17.28
N ASP A 36 -8.76 -14.58 16.22
CA ASP A 36 -9.00 -15.85 15.56
C ASP A 36 -8.06 -16.01 14.36
N GLU A 37 -6.83 -16.41 14.63
CA GLU A 37 -5.81 -16.63 13.62
C GLU A 37 -6.02 -18.00 12.96
N ARG A 38 -6.43 -18.02 11.70
CA ARG A 38 -6.76 -19.22 10.95
C ARG A 38 -5.75 -19.56 9.86
N ARG A 39 -4.86 -18.61 9.50
CA ARG A 39 -3.88 -18.75 8.43
C ARG A 39 -2.51 -18.37 8.92
N GLN A 40 -1.51 -19.10 8.47
CA GLN A 40 -0.11 -18.74 8.68
C GLN A 40 0.33 -17.66 7.67
N GLY A 41 1.44 -16.99 7.99
CA GLY A 41 2.00 -15.96 7.14
C GLY A 41 1.53 -14.57 7.53
N VAL A 42 1.79 -13.64 6.63
CA VAL A 42 1.48 -12.23 6.83
C VAL A 42 1.13 -11.56 5.52
N VAL A 43 0.21 -10.62 5.57
CA VAL A 43 -0.10 -9.71 4.47
C VAL A 43 0.61 -8.38 4.74
N LEU A 44 1.42 -7.92 3.78
CA LEU A 44 1.93 -6.55 3.78
C LEU A 44 0.93 -5.69 2.99
N TYR A 45 0.26 -4.78 3.69
CA TYR A 45 -0.73 -3.89 3.09
C TYR A 45 -0.15 -2.49 2.91
N LEU A 46 -0.24 -1.97 1.69
CA LEU A 46 0.16 -0.62 1.30
C LEU A 46 -1.07 0.16 0.83
N HIS A 47 -1.37 1.26 1.51
CA HIS A 47 -2.60 2.04 1.32
C HIS A 47 -2.60 2.86 0.04
N GLY A 48 -3.80 3.24 -0.43
CA GLY A 48 -4.00 4.20 -1.50
C GLY A 48 -3.89 5.65 -1.04
N GLY A 49 -4.11 6.58 -1.96
CA GLY A 49 -4.11 8.02 -1.71
C GLY A 49 -3.24 8.81 -2.68
N GLY A 50 -3.01 8.32 -3.90
CA GLY A 50 -2.28 9.02 -4.96
C GLY A 50 -0.83 9.34 -4.62
N TYR A 51 -0.19 8.58 -3.74
CA TYR A 51 1.14 8.83 -3.17
C TYR A 51 1.24 10.13 -2.36
N THR A 52 0.16 10.86 -2.18
CA THR A 52 0.13 12.17 -1.49
C THR A 52 -0.71 12.19 -0.24
N CYS A 53 -1.61 11.25 -0.08
CA CYS A 53 -2.55 11.16 1.02
C CYS A 53 -2.48 9.80 1.71
N GLY A 54 -2.94 9.76 2.94
CA GLY A 54 -3.01 8.58 3.76
C GLY A 54 -2.23 8.74 5.05
N SER A 55 -2.61 7.95 6.04
CA SER A 55 -1.98 7.95 7.35
C SER A 55 -1.92 6.53 7.89
N LEU A 56 -1.19 6.35 8.98
CA LEU A 56 -1.19 5.07 9.69
C LEU A 56 -2.59 4.69 10.16
N GLU A 57 -3.37 5.65 10.66
CA GLU A 57 -4.75 5.40 11.11
C GLU A 57 -5.67 4.95 9.98
N TYR A 58 -5.53 5.57 8.79
CA TYR A 58 -6.24 5.14 7.60
C TYR A 58 -5.86 3.70 7.20
N ALA A 59 -4.56 3.40 7.17
CA ALA A 59 -4.06 2.08 6.83
C ALA A 59 -4.52 1.00 7.82
N LYS A 60 -4.50 1.31 9.12
CA LYS A 60 -4.98 0.41 10.18
C LYS A 60 -6.44 0.00 10.00
N GLY A 61 -7.29 0.90 9.54
CA GLY A 61 -8.73 0.62 9.35
C GLY A 61 -8.97 -0.51 8.36
N PHE A 62 -8.38 -0.43 7.18
CA PHE A 62 -8.48 -1.47 6.17
C PHE A 62 -7.73 -2.75 6.60
N ALA A 63 -6.53 -2.59 7.16
CA ALA A 63 -5.73 -3.72 7.61
C ALA A 63 -6.44 -4.52 8.72
N ALA A 64 -7.14 -3.84 9.64
CA ALA A 64 -7.92 -4.50 10.69
C ALA A 64 -9.06 -5.33 10.10
N THR A 65 -9.77 -4.80 9.12
CA THR A 65 -10.83 -5.51 8.40
C THR A 65 -10.26 -6.75 7.71
N LEU A 66 -9.14 -6.60 7.01
CA LEU A 66 -8.49 -7.69 6.29
C LEU A 66 -8.03 -8.79 7.26
N ALA A 67 -7.40 -8.41 8.38
CA ALA A 67 -6.94 -9.36 9.39
C ALA A 67 -8.09 -10.13 10.02
N ASP A 68 -9.15 -9.45 10.43
CA ASP A 68 -10.31 -10.06 11.08
C ASP A 68 -11.07 -11.01 10.14
N GLU A 69 -11.38 -10.54 8.93
CA GLU A 69 -12.14 -11.31 7.94
C GLU A 69 -11.36 -12.52 7.42
N CYS A 70 -10.07 -12.37 7.18
CA CYS A 70 -9.23 -13.42 6.60
C CYS A 70 -8.54 -14.29 7.64
N GLY A 71 -8.54 -13.91 8.90
CA GLY A 71 -7.86 -14.67 9.98
C GLY A 71 -6.35 -14.77 9.75
N VAL A 72 -5.73 -13.71 9.24
CA VAL A 72 -4.30 -13.63 8.93
C VAL A 72 -3.72 -12.36 9.52
N ARG A 73 -2.46 -12.41 9.95
CA ARG A 73 -1.74 -11.21 10.38
C ARG A 73 -1.55 -10.26 9.20
N VAL A 74 -1.75 -8.98 9.45
CA VAL A 74 -1.51 -7.92 8.48
C VAL A 74 -0.51 -6.94 9.08
N PHE A 75 0.48 -6.58 8.31
CA PHE A 75 1.37 -5.46 8.59
C PHE A 75 1.07 -4.35 7.59
N CYS A 76 0.76 -3.16 8.06
CA CYS A 76 0.55 -2.00 7.21
C CYS A 76 1.67 -0.97 7.43
N ALA A 77 2.07 -0.28 6.36
CA ALA A 77 3.08 0.75 6.40
C ALA A 77 2.47 2.09 5.98
N ALA A 78 2.67 3.12 6.82
CA ALA A 78 2.41 4.51 6.45
C ALA A 78 3.67 5.06 5.78
N TYR A 79 3.88 4.68 4.53
CA TYR A 79 5.04 5.09 3.76
C TYR A 79 5.06 6.60 3.53
N ARG A 80 6.25 7.17 3.35
CA ARG A 80 6.44 8.61 3.14
C ARG A 80 5.72 9.07 1.88
N LEU A 81 5.10 10.24 1.97
CA LEU A 81 4.19 10.77 0.98
C LEU A 81 4.79 11.95 0.21
N ALA A 82 4.43 12.07 -1.04
CA ALA A 82 4.69 13.23 -1.85
C ALA A 82 3.70 14.37 -1.49
N PRO A 83 4.00 15.64 -1.75
CA PRO A 83 5.23 16.14 -2.42
C PRO A 83 6.44 16.28 -1.52
N GLU A 84 6.30 16.13 -0.19
CA GLU A 84 7.39 16.32 0.77
C GLU A 84 8.51 15.31 0.54
N GLU A 85 8.14 14.06 0.30
CA GLU A 85 9.06 12.96 0.02
C GLU A 85 8.64 12.27 -1.29
N ARG A 86 9.29 12.67 -2.38
CA ARG A 86 9.00 12.19 -3.73
C ARG A 86 9.59 10.79 -3.97
N PHE A 87 9.22 10.21 -5.11
CA PHE A 87 9.87 8.98 -5.59
C PHE A 87 11.40 9.08 -5.46
N PRO A 88 12.09 8.07 -4.93
CA PRO A 88 11.61 6.72 -4.59
C PRO A 88 11.29 6.49 -3.11
N ALA A 89 11.00 7.52 -2.30
CA ALA A 89 10.84 7.38 -0.85
C ALA A 89 9.79 6.33 -0.46
N ALA A 90 8.60 6.34 -1.06
CA ALA A 90 7.56 5.36 -0.78
C ALA A 90 8.01 3.94 -1.13
N LEU A 91 8.70 3.76 -2.26
CA LEU A 91 9.23 2.46 -2.66
C LEU A 91 10.32 1.97 -1.70
N ASP A 92 11.21 2.85 -1.26
CA ASP A 92 12.23 2.51 -0.26
C ASP A 92 11.59 2.06 1.05
N ASP A 93 10.54 2.72 1.48
CA ASP A 93 9.78 2.35 2.69
C ASP A 93 9.08 0.99 2.52
N ALA A 94 8.56 0.70 1.34
CA ALA A 94 7.99 -0.60 1.02
C ALA A 94 9.05 -1.71 1.09
N VAL A 95 10.24 -1.48 0.57
CA VAL A 95 11.37 -2.42 0.65
C VAL A 95 11.77 -2.66 2.10
N VAL A 96 11.92 -1.60 2.89
CA VAL A 96 12.25 -1.70 4.33
C VAL A 96 11.19 -2.51 5.08
N SER A 97 9.91 -2.27 4.81
CA SER A 97 8.80 -3.01 5.42
C SER A 97 8.85 -4.50 5.08
N TYR A 98 9.11 -4.83 3.82
CA TYR A 98 9.23 -6.21 3.37
C TYR A 98 10.43 -6.92 4.03
N GLN A 99 11.60 -6.28 4.04
CA GLN A 99 12.79 -6.81 4.71
C GLN A 99 12.56 -7.00 6.22
N TYR A 100 11.82 -6.10 6.84
CA TYR A 100 11.41 -6.23 8.24
C TYR A 100 10.62 -7.51 8.49
N LEU A 101 9.66 -7.83 7.62
CA LEU A 101 8.88 -9.07 7.74
C LEU A 101 9.76 -10.31 7.57
N LEU A 102 10.69 -10.30 6.61
CA LEU A 102 11.67 -11.38 6.47
C LEU A 102 12.51 -11.55 7.76
N SER A 103 12.94 -10.44 8.36
CA SER A 103 13.74 -10.44 9.60
C SER A 103 12.96 -10.97 10.80
N LYS A 104 11.64 -10.89 10.76
CA LYS A 104 10.77 -11.44 11.82
C LYS A 104 10.52 -12.95 11.66
N GLY A 105 11.13 -13.58 10.67
CA GLY A 105 11.06 -15.02 10.47
C GLY A 105 9.97 -15.48 9.48
N TYR A 106 9.28 -14.55 8.80
CA TYR A 106 8.36 -14.95 7.75
C TYR A 106 9.15 -15.30 6.48
N PRO A 107 9.06 -16.53 5.98
CA PRO A 107 9.65 -16.83 4.69
C PRO A 107 8.87 -16.11 3.59
N ALA A 108 9.54 -15.79 2.48
CA ALA A 108 8.92 -15.03 1.39
C ALA A 108 7.67 -15.71 0.83
N ASN A 109 7.62 -17.03 0.79
CA ASN A 109 6.45 -17.79 0.34
C ASN A 109 5.25 -17.73 1.33
N GLN A 110 5.39 -17.06 2.44
CA GLN A 110 4.32 -16.76 3.41
C GLN A 110 4.02 -15.26 3.53
N ILE A 111 4.55 -14.45 2.64
CA ILE A 111 4.28 -13.01 2.57
C ILE A 111 3.45 -12.73 1.32
N LEU A 112 2.24 -12.21 1.52
CA LEU A 112 1.36 -11.74 0.47
C LEU A 112 1.37 -10.20 0.45
N LEU A 113 1.49 -9.60 -0.73
CA LEU A 113 1.38 -8.14 -0.86
C LEU A 113 -0.06 -7.77 -1.25
N CYS A 114 -0.61 -6.78 -0.58
CA CYS A 114 -1.93 -6.24 -0.88
C CYS A 114 -1.86 -4.71 -0.94
N GLY A 115 -2.47 -4.12 -1.94
CA GLY A 115 -2.51 -2.66 -2.07
C GLY A 115 -3.67 -2.19 -2.93
N GLU A 116 -4.15 -0.98 -2.64
CA GLU A 116 -5.23 -0.34 -3.38
C GLU A 116 -4.74 0.93 -4.08
N SER A 117 -5.24 1.21 -5.28
CA SER A 117 -4.92 2.41 -6.06
C SER A 117 -3.40 2.63 -6.18
N ALA A 118 -2.86 3.73 -5.64
CA ALA A 118 -1.42 4.00 -5.59
C ALA A 118 -0.66 2.90 -4.84
N GLY A 119 -1.19 2.40 -3.72
CA GLY A 119 -0.63 1.26 -2.99
C GLY A 119 -0.64 -0.02 -3.83
N GLY A 120 -1.63 -0.19 -4.68
CA GLY A 120 -1.68 -1.27 -5.68
C GLY A 120 -0.55 -1.15 -6.70
N GLY A 121 -0.29 0.04 -7.22
CA GLY A 121 0.88 0.30 -8.06
C GLY A 121 2.19 0.03 -7.30
N LEU A 122 2.26 0.46 -6.05
CA LEU A 122 3.44 0.32 -5.21
C LEU A 122 3.82 -1.13 -4.93
N ILE A 123 2.85 -2.04 -4.74
CA ILE A 123 3.17 -3.46 -4.54
C ILE A 123 3.78 -4.11 -5.79
N TYR A 124 3.34 -3.72 -6.98
CA TYR A 124 3.97 -4.20 -8.23
C TYR A 124 5.38 -3.62 -8.39
N ALA A 125 5.56 -2.32 -8.12
CA ALA A 125 6.88 -1.68 -8.11
C ALA A 125 7.81 -2.34 -7.10
N LEU A 126 7.29 -2.69 -5.92
CA LEU A 126 8.05 -3.42 -4.90
C LEU A 126 8.56 -4.76 -5.45
N CYS A 127 7.73 -5.53 -6.13
CA CYS A 127 8.17 -6.80 -6.73
C CYS A 127 9.29 -6.61 -7.76
N LEU A 128 9.18 -5.60 -8.61
CA LEU A 128 10.25 -5.26 -9.55
C LEU A 128 11.55 -4.90 -8.82
N ARG A 129 11.43 -4.10 -7.76
CA ARG A 129 12.58 -3.68 -6.96
C ARG A 129 13.23 -4.85 -6.23
N LEU A 130 12.42 -5.78 -5.68
CA LEU A 130 12.93 -6.98 -5.03
C LEU A 130 13.73 -7.85 -6.01
N LYS A 131 13.28 -7.97 -7.25
CA LYS A 131 14.03 -8.66 -8.30
C LYS A 131 15.39 -8.00 -8.58
N GLN A 132 15.40 -6.68 -8.70
CA GLN A 132 16.65 -5.91 -8.91
C GLN A 132 17.63 -6.11 -7.74
N LEU A 133 17.12 -6.15 -6.52
CA LEU A 133 17.91 -6.36 -5.30
C LEU A 133 18.26 -7.83 -5.04
N ARG A 134 17.76 -8.75 -5.86
CA ARG A 134 17.91 -10.20 -5.69
C ARG A 134 17.40 -10.70 -4.34
N LEU A 135 16.35 -10.09 -3.83
CA LEU A 135 15.64 -10.53 -2.64
C LEU A 135 14.58 -11.59 -2.99
N PRO A 136 14.23 -12.48 -2.06
CA PRO A 136 13.20 -13.47 -2.31
C PRO A 136 11.84 -12.79 -2.55
N LEU A 137 11.08 -13.29 -3.51
CA LEU A 137 9.78 -12.73 -3.92
C LEU A 137 8.64 -13.23 -3.03
N PRO A 138 7.60 -12.41 -2.79
CA PRO A 138 6.42 -12.81 -2.04
C PRO A 138 5.66 -13.94 -2.74
N CYS A 139 4.74 -14.58 -2.02
CA CYS A 139 3.94 -15.67 -2.57
C CYS A 139 2.85 -15.20 -3.54
N GLY A 140 2.47 -13.93 -3.50
CA GLY A 140 1.46 -13.37 -4.38
C GLY A 140 1.24 -11.88 -4.17
N LEU A 141 0.43 -11.31 -5.07
CA LEU A 141 0.05 -9.90 -5.10
C LEU A 141 -1.46 -9.79 -5.24
N ILE A 142 -2.08 -8.91 -4.47
CA ILE A 142 -3.48 -8.52 -4.64
C ILE A 142 -3.54 -7.01 -4.82
N GLY A 143 -3.74 -6.56 -6.05
CA GLY A 143 -3.95 -5.15 -6.38
C GLY A 143 -5.45 -4.86 -6.52
N ILE A 144 -5.94 -3.91 -5.73
CA ILE A 144 -7.33 -3.45 -5.81
C ILE A 144 -7.35 -2.15 -6.57
N SER A 145 -7.90 -2.15 -7.80
CA SER A 145 -7.87 -1.00 -8.70
C SER A 145 -6.48 -0.35 -8.76
N PRO A 146 -5.42 -1.10 -9.07
CA PRO A 146 -4.05 -0.62 -8.95
C PRO A 146 -3.75 0.49 -9.96
N TRP A 147 -3.06 1.52 -9.51
CA TRP A 147 -2.58 2.60 -10.36
C TRP A 147 -1.17 2.25 -10.87
N THR A 148 -1.11 1.64 -12.05
CA THR A 148 0.10 1.07 -12.64
C THR A 148 0.66 1.86 -13.82
N ASP A 149 -0.02 2.92 -14.23
CA ASP A 149 0.39 3.83 -15.31
C ASP A 149 0.18 5.29 -14.89
N LEU A 150 1.25 5.93 -14.44
CA LEU A 150 1.23 7.34 -14.05
C LEU A 150 1.25 8.29 -15.24
N THR A 151 1.51 7.78 -16.45
CA THR A 151 1.48 8.59 -17.69
C THR A 151 0.05 8.87 -18.17
N GLY A 152 -0.92 8.04 -17.73
CA GLY A 152 -2.31 8.15 -18.18
C GLY A 152 -2.49 7.78 -19.66
N SER A 153 -1.62 6.93 -20.21
CA SER A 153 -1.62 6.56 -21.64
C SER A 153 -2.73 5.57 -22.02
N GLY A 154 -3.37 4.93 -21.05
CA GLY A 154 -4.43 3.96 -21.31
C GLY A 154 -5.69 4.59 -21.86
N GLN A 155 -6.30 3.98 -22.88
CA GLN A 155 -7.56 4.47 -23.49
C GLN A 155 -8.69 4.56 -22.47
N SER A 156 -8.74 3.68 -21.47
CA SER A 156 -9.73 3.69 -20.41
C SER A 156 -9.74 4.97 -19.56
N TYR A 157 -8.63 5.71 -19.49
CA TYR A 157 -8.59 7.02 -18.82
C TYR A 157 -9.45 8.05 -19.56
N ILE A 158 -9.60 7.91 -20.88
CA ILE A 158 -10.42 8.78 -21.71
C ILE A 158 -11.88 8.30 -21.68
N ASP A 159 -12.11 7.00 -21.86
CA ASP A 159 -13.44 6.41 -21.99
C ASP A 159 -14.25 6.46 -20.69
N ASN A 160 -13.59 6.41 -19.55
CA ASN A 160 -14.23 6.39 -18.22
C ASN A 160 -14.19 7.74 -17.49
N ARG A 161 -13.82 8.81 -18.17
CA ARG A 161 -13.70 10.17 -17.59
C ARG A 161 -14.96 10.61 -16.84
N ASP A 162 -16.11 10.31 -17.41
CA ASP A 162 -17.41 10.76 -16.89
C ASP A 162 -18.08 9.77 -15.92
N ILE A 163 -17.46 8.59 -15.73
CA ILE A 163 -18.02 7.51 -14.89
C ILE A 163 -17.63 7.68 -13.43
N ASP A 164 -16.42 8.14 -13.16
CA ASP A 164 -15.93 8.40 -11.80
C ASP A 164 -15.42 9.84 -11.68
N PRO A 165 -16.29 10.78 -11.27
CA PRO A 165 -15.90 12.20 -11.16
C PRO A 165 -14.88 12.47 -10.03
N SER A 166 -14.66 11.52 -9.11
CA SER A 166 -13.67 11.66 -8.02
C SER A 166 -12.24 11.36 -8.48
N MET A 167 -12.07 10.65 -9.63
CA MET A 167 -10.78 10.19 -10.14
C MET A 167 -10.62 10.59 -11.61
N THR A 168 -10.56 11.90 -11.85
CA THR A 168 -10.39 12.44 -13.21
C THR A 168 -8.96 12.26 -13.71
N PRO A 169 -8.73 12.19 -15.05
CA PRO A 169 -7.38 12.17 -15.62
C PRO A 169 -6.51 13.35 -15.15
N GLU A 170 -7.10 14.52 -15.03
CA GLU A 170 -6.43 15.74 -14.58
C GLU A 170 -5.95 15.61 -13.13
N LEU A 171 -6.77 15.04 -12.24
CA LEU A 171 -6.41 14.79 -10.84
C LEU A 171 -5.31 13.75 -10.73
N LEU A 172 -5.40 12.67 -11.50
CA LEU A 172 -4.36 11.63 -11.55
C LEU A 172 -3.03 12.19 -12.05
N GLN A 173 -3.05 13.04 -13.07
CA GLN A 173 -1.86 13.72 -13.58
C GLN A 173 -1.25 14.66 -12.53
N PHE A 174 -2.09 15.36 -11.77
CA PHE A 174 -1.61 16.19 -10.66
C PHE A 174 -0.87 15.35 -9.61
N TYR A 175 -1.45 14.23 -9.18
CA TYR A 175 -0.81 13.33 -8.22
C TYR A 175 0.49 12.73 -8.78
N ALA A 176 0.51 12.34 -10.05
CA ALA A 176 1.70 11.83 -10.69
C ALA A 176 2.85 12.85 -10.67
N LYS A 177 2.57 14.11 -10.98
CA LYS A 177 3.56 15.20 -10.92
C LYS A 177 4.06 15.48 -9.50
N CYS A 178 3.20 15.32 -8.50
CA CYS A 178 3.62 15.43 -7.10
C CYS A 178 4.61 14.32 -6.73
N TYR A 179 4.40 13.12 -7.26
CA TYR A 179 5.18 11.93 -6.90
C TYR A 179 6.52 11.85 -7.63
N THR A 180 6.55 12.09 -8.95
CA THR A 180 7.75 11.84 -9.76
C THR A 180 7.85 12.76 -10.96
N ASP A 181 9.10 13.02 -11.39
CA ASP A 181 9.42 13.59 -12.69
C ASP A 181 9.63 12.51 -13.78
N GLU A 182 9.59 11.23 -13.38
CA GLU A 182 9.86 10.07 -14.23
C GLU A 182 8.63 9.13 -14.31
N PRO A 183 7.47 9.59 -14.81
CA PRO A 183 6.24 8.78 -14.80
C PRO A 183 6.35 7.50 -15.64
N GLU A 184 7.27 7.44 -16.59
CA GLU A 184 7.51 6.27 -17.45
C GLU A 184 8.47 5.26 -16.82
N ASN A 185 9.10 5.58 -15.69
CA ASN A 185 9.96 4.64 -14.97
C ASN A 185 9.11 3.44 -14.50
N PRO A 186 9.49 2.19 -14.82
CA PRO A 186 8.74 1.00 -14.38
C PRO A 186 8.54 0.89 -12.88
N LEU A 187 9.41 1.50 -12.08
CA LEU A 187 9.26 1.58 -10.62
C LEU A 187 8.22 2.61 -10.17
N CYS A 188 7.79 3.50 -11.06
CA CYS A 188 6.65 4.41 -10.86
C CYS A 188 5.40 3.90 -11.54
N SER A 189 5.55 3.38 -12.76
CA SER A 189 4.48 2.87 -13.62
C SER A 189 4.77 1.40 -14.00
N PRO A 190 4.43 0.44 -13.14
CA PRO A 190 4.75 -0.98 -13.34
C PRO A 190 4.08 -1.63 -14.57
N LEU A 191 3.23 -0.89 -15.28
CA LEU A 191 2.65 -1.34 -16.53
C LEU A 191 3.69 -1.47 -17.66
N PHE A 192 4.79 -0.72 -17.61
CA PHE A 192 5.85 -0.67 -18.62
C PHE A 192 6.99 -1.71 -18.42
#